data_d680066e9ccd77ffdb4595e9ef300bbb
#
_entry.id   d680066e9ccd77ffdb4595e9ef300bbb
#
_cell.length_a   1.000
_cell.length_b   1.000
_cell.length_c   1.000
_cell.angle_alpha   90.00
_cell.angle_beta   90.00
_cell.angle_gamma   90.00
#
_symmetry.space_group_name_H-M   'P 1'
#
loop_
_entity.id
_entity.type
_entity.pdbx_description
1 polymer ?
#
loop_
_entity_poly.entity_id
_entity_poly.type
_entity_poly.pdbx_seq_one_letter_code
_entity_poly.pdbx_strand_id
1 'polypeptide(L)'
;MQPALRLVRSAPDGDAPLRPAARPSAVPVPRAAPGFGRAQTILSVEGLSLSFGGTVAFAEIDLTVGAGEIHAVIGPNGAGKSSLINAVTGLYAPQAGRVRIGTAAFARVPAGRLAGLGVARTFQNLALFKGLSVLDNVLSGLSAAREAGLAAQLLGLPAARREARRHRFEAEAVLAHLELDAHRDRPAGSLPYGLQKRVELARALVARPKLLLLDEPMAGMTATEKAEMSGFIRAARERTGAGIVLIEHDIGVVMRLSDRVSVLDHGRRIATGSPAEVQADPAVIAAYLGLEDGDAAEDAA
;
A
#
# COMPACT_ATOMS: atom_id res chain seq x y z
N MET A 1 0.61 -7.26 -79.75
CA MET A 1 -0.77 -7.69 -79.34
C MET A 1 -0.84 -7.50 -77.83
N GLN A 2 -1.47 -6.41 -77.42
CA GLN A 2 -1.86 -6.19 -76.01
C GLN A 2 -3.26 -6.73 -75.81
N PRO A 3 -3.61 -7.17 -74.61
CA PRO A 3 -4.98 -7.00 -74.15
C PRO A 3 -5.07 -6.18 -72.83
N ALA A 4 -5.81 -5.21 -72.96
CA ALA A 4 -6.78 -4.43 -72.15
C ALA A 4 -6.78 -4.65 -70.61
N LEU A 5 -6.47 -3.58 -69.91
CA LEU A 5 -6.89 -3.29 -68.55
C LEU A 5 -8.41 -3.21 -68.48
N ARG A 6 -9.05 -3.97 -67.55
CA ARG A 6 -10.39 -3.69 -67.06
C ARG A 6 -10.32 -3.03 -65.67
N LEU A 7 -10.76 -1.77 -65.65
CA LEU A 7 -11.12 -1.05 -64.44
C LEU A 7 -12.30 -1.71 -63.74
N VAL A 8 -12.13 -2.10 -62.49
CA VAL A 8 -13.25 -2.46 -61.59
C VAL A 8 -13.52 -1.25 -60.72
N ARG A 9 -14.75 -0.82 -60.77
CA ARG A 9 -15.30 0.34 -60.07
C ARG A 9 -15.33 0.16 -58.60
N SER A 10 -15.01 1.26 -57.86
CA SER A 10 -15.22 1.53 -56.46
C SER A 10 -16.64 1.22 -56.00
N ALA A 11 -16.78 0.54 -54.86
CA ALA A 11 -18.00 0.46 -54.06
C ALA A 11 -18.07 1.66 -53.07
N PRO A 12 -19.26 2.06 -52.66
CA PRO A 12 -19.48 3.34 -52.02
C PRO A 12 -19.22 3.32 -50.52
N ASP A 13 -18.89 4.51 -50.04
CA ASP A 13 -18.77 4.93 -48.65
C ASP A 13 -19.96 4.49 -47.79
N GLY A 14 -19.64 3.86 -46.68
CA GLY A 14 -20.55 3.58 -45.60
C GLY A 14 -19.94 3.99 -44.27
N ASP A 15 -19.81 5.30 -44.08
CA ASP A 15 -19.45 5.89 -42.79
C ASP A 15 -20.63 5.73 -41.81
N ALA A 16 -20.67 4.63 -41.09
CA ALA A 16 -21.53 4.49 -39.92
C ALA A 16 -20.72 4.93 -38.68
N PRO A 17 -21.18 5.91 -37.89
CA PRO A 17 -20.49 6.31 -36.69
C PRO A 17 -20.45 5.15 -35.70
N LEU A 18 -19.23 4.79 -35.28
CA LEU A 18 -19.00 3.83 -34.20
C LEU A 18 -19.76 4.30 -32.95
N ARG A 19 -20.79 3.59 -32.56
CA ARG A 19 -21.46 3.78 -31.28
C ARG A 19 -20.42 3.60 -30.17
N PRO A 20 -20.29 4.56 -29.23
CA PRO A 20 -19.44 4.37 -28.07
C PRO A 20 -19.91 3.12 -27.32
N ALA A 21 -19.00 2.20 -27.06
CA ALA A 21 -19.24 1.02 -26.26
C ALA A 21 -19.85 1.45 -24.92
N ALA A 22 -21.00 0.84 -24.57
CA ALA A 22 -21.65 1.09 -23.31
C ALA A 22 -20.65 0.86 -22.17
N ARG A 23 -20.47 1.87 -21.32
CA ARG A 23 -19.67 1.74 -20.10
C ARG A 23 -20.21 0.55 -19.32
N PRO A 24 -19.37 -0.42 -18.91
CA PRO A 24 -19.83 -1.53 -18.10
C PRO A 24 -20.46 -0.95 -16.84
N SER A 25 -21.66 -1.38 -16.52
CA SER A 25 -22.39 -1.03 -15.29
C SER A 25 -21.44 -1.20 -14.11
N ALA A 26 -21.30 -0.18 -13.28
CA ALA A 26 -20.47 -0.24 -12.10
C ALA A 26 -20.88 -1.47 -11.28
N VAL A 27 -20.00 -2.48 -11.20
CA VAL A 27 -20.22 -3.66 -10.36
C VAL A 27 -20.37 -3.15 -8.93
N PRO A 28 -21.46 -3.50 -8.21
CA PRO A 28 -21.67 -3.04 -6.85
C PRO A 28 -20.52 -3.58 -5.97
N VAL A 29 -19.59 -2.70 -5.61
CA VAL A 29 -18.55 -3.05 -4.66
C VAL A 29 -19.25 -3.21 -3.30
N PRO A 30 -19.09 -4.36 -2.61
CA PRO A 30 -19.72 -4.57 -1.33
C PRO A 30 -19.36 -3.43 -0.37
N ARG A 31 -20.39 -2.80 0.19
CA ARG A 31 -20.23 -1.75 1.21
C ARG A 31 -19.40 -2.28 2.36
N ALA A 32 -18.53 -1.43 2.93
CA ALA A 32 -17.74 -1.73 4.12
C ALA A 32 -18.60 -2.38 5.20
N ALA A 33 -18.03 -3.36 5.90
CA ALA A 33 -18.54 -3.80 7.19
C ALA A 33 -18.72 -2.58 8.11
N PRO A 34 -19.68 -2.58 9.06
CA PRO A 34 -20.03 -1.40 9.86
C PRO A 34 -18.77 -0.74 10.41
N GLY A 35 -18.59 0.52 10.04
CA GLY A 35 -17.35 1.26 10.20
C GLY A 35 -16.94 1.39 11.66
N PHE A 36 -15.65 1.20 11.91
CA PHE A 36 -15.03 1.71 13.12
C PHE A 36 -15.16 3.24 13.10
N GLY A 37 -15.80 3.81 14.11
CA GLY A 37 -15.82 5.26 14.25
C GLY A 37 -14.39 5.80 14.33
N ARG A 38 -14.11 7.00 13.79
CA ARG A 38 -12.82 7.69 13.78
C ARG A 38 -12.08 7.73 15.14
N ALA A 39 -12.78 7.39 16.24
CA ALA A 39 -12.26 7.41 17.59
C ALA A 39 -11.55 6.10 18.03
N GLN A 40 -11.60 5.01 17.24
CA GLN A 40 -11.04 3.74 17.65
C GLN A 40 -9.57 3.60 17.24
N THR A 41 -8.67 3.45 18.21
CA THR A 41 -7.26 3.15 17.97
C THR A 41 -7.10 1.74 17.39
N ILE A 42 -6.48 1.65 16.20
CA ILE A 42 -6.18 0.38 15.51
C ILE A 42 -4.76 -0.08 15.82
N LEU A 43 -3.81 0.86 15.90
CA LEU A 43 -2.42 0.60 16.26
C LEU A 43 -2.01 1.51 17.40
N SER A 44 -1.36 0.95 18.43
CA SER A 44 -0.64 1.69 19.47
C SER A 44 0.74 1.07 19.65
N VAL A 45 1.75 1.89 19.56
CA VAL A 45 3.14 1.58 19.88
C VAL A 45 3.48 2.36 21.14
N GLU A 46 3.98 1.69 22.18
CA GLU A 46 4.18 2.25 23.50
C GLU A 46 5.62 2.01 23.97
N GLY A 47 6.43 3.06 24.07
CA GLY A 47 7.81 3.03 24.57
C GLY A 47 8.72 2.06 23.81
N LEU A 48 8.48 1.86 22.50
CA LEU A 48 9.16 0.84 21.73
C LEU A 48 10.63 1.22 21.50
N SER A 49 11.55 0.27 21.79
CA SER A 49 12.99 0.48 21.61
C SER A 49 13.64 -0.71 20.93
N LEU A 50 14.54 -0.43 19.97
CA LEU A 50 15.26 -1.43 19.19
C LEU A 50 16.71 -1.03 18.97
N SER A 51 17.62 -1.98 19.20
CA SER A 51 19.05 -1.81 18.90
C SER A 51 19.63 -3.07 18.25
N PHE A 52 20.69 -2.89 17.47
CA PHE A 52 21.44 -3.96 16.79
C PHE A 52 22.93 -3.84 17.14
N GLY A 53 23.49 -4.84 17.84
CA GLY A 53 24.92 -4.90 18.12
C GLY A 53 25.50 -3.62 18.76
N GLY A 54 24.72 -2.94 19.63
CA GLY A 54 25.15 -1.69 20.27
C GLY A 54 24.70 -0.41 19.55
N THR A 55 24.26 -0.48 18.30
CA THR A 55 23.68 0.66 17.56
C THR A 55 22.19 0.76 17.83
N VAL A 56 21.73 1.91 18.35
CA VAL A 56 20.32 2.19 18.60
C VAL A 56 19.65 2.52 17.27
N ALA A 57 18.70 1.68 16.86
CA ALA A 57 17.89 1.94 15.67
C ALA A 57 16.76 2.93 15.98
N PHE A 58 16.11 2.77 17.15
CA PHE A 58 15.18 3.75 17.72
C PHE A 58 14.97 3.47 19.23
N ALA A 59 14.60 4.50 19.97
CA ALA A 59 14.39 4.44 21.40
C ALA A 59 13.12 5.18 21.82
N GLU A 60 12.33 4.54 22.71
CA GLU A 60 11.15 5.11 23.37
C GLU A 60 10.13 5.71 22.39
N ILE A 61 9.87 5.01 21.28
CA ILE A 61 8.90 5.47 20.29
C ILE A 61 7.48 5.15 20.75
N ASP A 62 6.65 6.21 20.77
CA ASP A 62 5.22 6.12 20.90
C ASP A 62 4.54 6.54 19.60
N LEU A 63 3.58 5.76 19.13
CA LEU A 63 2.79 6.05 17.93
C LEU A 63 1.37 5.49 18.11
N THR A 64 0.37 6.25 17.71
CA THR A 64 -1.02 5.78 17.68
C THR A 64 -1.63 6.05 16.32
N VAL A 65 -2.44 5.11 15.82
CA VAL A 65 -3.18 5.25 14.56
C VAL A 65 -4.62 4.86 14.79
N GLY A 66 -5.53 5.77 14.44
CA GLY A 66 -6.97 5.56 14.50
C GLY A 66 -7.52 4.84 13.27
N ALA A 67 -8.76 4.36 13.38
CA ALA A 67 -9.52 3.89 12.24
C ALA A 67 -9.78 5.05 11.25
N GLY A 68 -9.54 4.81 9.97
CA GLY A 68 -9.71 5.81 8.92
C GLY A 68 -8.73 6.97 9.00
N GLU A 69 -7.64 6.86 9.75
CA GLU A 69 -6.56 7.84 9.85
C GLU A 69 -5.41 7.45 8.94
N ILE A 70 -4.84 8.42 8.23
CA ILE A 70 -3.55 8.29 7.55
C ILE A 70 -2.50 8.98 8.42
N HIS A 71 -1.66 8.18 9.07
CA HIS A 71 -0.57 8.66 9.90
C HIS A 71 0.77 8.45 9.17
N ALA A 72 1.40 9.53 8.75
CA ALA A 72 2.71 9.45 8.15
C ALA A 72 3.84 9.40 9.19
N VAL A 73 4.87 8.63 8.87
CA VAL A 73 6.14 8.62 9.62
C VAL A 73 7.23 9.06 8.66
N ILE A 74 7.81 10.23 8.92
CA ILE A 74 8.84 10.86 8.10
C ILE A 74 10.14 11.05 8.90
N GLY A 75 11.19 11.45 8.22
CA GLY A 75 12.50 11.74 8.83
C GLY A 75 13.64 11.42 7.86
N PRO A 76 14.86 11.81 8.19
CA PRO A 76 16.07 11.53 7.41
C PRO A 76 16.30 10.05 7.13
N ASN A 77 17.22 9.76 6.22
CA ASN A 77 17.72 8.40 6.03
C ASN A 77 18.43 7.94 7.31
N GLY A 78 18.19 6.68 7.70
CA GLY A 78 18.73 6.16 8.96
C GLY A 78 17.96 6.55 10.23
N ALA A 79 16.92 7.40 10.16
CA ALA A 79 16.14 7.81 11.34
C ALA A 79 15.35 6.69 12.05
N GLY A 80 15.35 5.46 11.51
CA GLY A 80 14.71 4.29 12.14
C GLY A 80 13.31 3.95 11.61
N LYS A 81 12.80 4.64 10.59
CA LYS A 81 11.43 4.46 10.05
C LYS A 81 11.13 3.02 9.63
N SER A 82 11.92 2.43 8.74
CA SER A 82 11.74 1.04 8.28
C SER A 82 11.97 0.04 9.41
N SER A 83 12.88 0.32 10.35
CA SER A 83 13.09 -0.50 11.54
C SER A 83 11.86 -0.50 12.45
N LEU A 84 11.17 0.64 12.59
CA LEU A 84 9.93 0.75 13.34
C LEU A 84 8.83 -0.14 12.71
N ILE A 85 8.61 -0.04 11.40
CA ILE A 85 7.64 -0.90 10.70
C ILE A 85 8.02 -2.37 10.82
N ASN A 86 9.29 -2.72 10.73
CA ASN A 86 9.78 -4.09 10.90
C ASN A 86 9.53 -4.63 12.31
N ALA A 87 9.65 -3.79 13.35
CA ALA A 87 9.30 -4.16 14.71
C ALA A 87 7.76 -4.31 14.89
N VAL A 88 6.97 -3.37 14.36
CA VAL A 88 5.50 -3.44 14.39
C VAL A 88 4.97 -4.67 13.65
N THR A 89 5.65 -5.14 12.61
CA THR A 89 5.29 -6.34 11.85
C THR A 89 5.96 -7.64 12.35
N GLY A 90 6.75 -7.55 13.44
CA GLY A 90 7.36 -8.72 14.07
C GLY A 90 8.56 -9.32 13.33
N LEU A 91 9.07 -8.65 12.29
CA LEU A 91 10.33 -8.99 11.64
C LEU A 91 11.51 -8.77 12.60
N TYR A 92 11.47 -7.69 13.38
CA TYR A 92 12.43 -7.43 14.44
C TYR A 92 11.78 -7.57 15.81
N ALA A 93 12.55 -8.04 16.78
CA ALA A 93 12.12 -8.16 18.17
C ALA A 93 12.65 -6.95 18.96
N PRO A 94 11.77 -6.02 19.38
CA PRO A 94 12.18 -4.89 20.21
C PRO A 94 12.67 -5.38 21.58
N GLN A 95 13.57 -4.64 22.21
CA GLN A 95 14.07 -4.92 23.53
C GLN A 95 13.19 -4.36 24.64
N ALA A 96 12.43 -3.30 24.36
CA ALA A 96 11.51 -2.67 25.31
C ALA A 96 10.25 -2.18 24.62
N GLY A 97 9.21 -1.91 25.41
CA GLY A 97 7.94 -1.42 24.93
C GLY A 97 6.99 -2.53 24.45
N ARG A 98 5.90 -2.13 23.82
CA ARG A 98 4.89 -3.05 23.28
C ARG A 98 4.16 -2.46 22.08
N VAL A 99 3.61 -3.35 21.27
CA VAL A 99 2.75 -3.04 20.12
C VAL A 99 1.36 -3.59 20.39
N ARG A 100 0.35 -2.74 20.27
CA ARG A 100 -1.07 -3.15 20.34
C ARG A 100 -1.70 -3.01 18.95
N ILE A 101 -2.36 -4.04 18.49
CA ILE A 101 -3.11 -4.09 17.24
C ILE A 101 -4.56 -4.45 17.57
N GLY A 102 -5.48 -3.51 17.43
CA GLY A 102 -6.83 -3.63 17.94
C GLY A 102 -6.83 -3.86 19.46
N THR A 103 -7.36 -5.01 19.90
CA THR A 103 -7.40 -5.40 21.32
C THR A 103 -6.19 -6.24 21.77
N ALA A 104 -5.38 -6.73 20.85
CA ALA A 104 -4.25 -7.60 21.15
C ALA A 104 -2.96 -6.81 21.39
N ALA A 105 -2.26 -7.08 22.49
CA ALA A 105 -0.99 -6.45 22.86
C ALA A 105 0.15 -7.47 22.83
N PHE A 106 1.31 -7.05 22.33
CA PHE A 106 2.48 -7.90 22.13
C PHE A 106 3.75 -7.17 22.55
N ALA A 107 4.62 -7.82 23.31
CA ALA A 107 6.02 -7.41 23.46
C ALA A 107 6.81 -7.70 22.15
N ARG A 108 6.46 -8.80 21.47
CA ARG A 108 6.93 -9.14 20.14
C ARG A 108 5.74 -9.60 19.29
N VAL A 109 5.48 -8.92 18.20
CA VAL A 109 4.38 -9.28 17.31
C VAL A 109 4.72 -10.59 16.57
N PRO A 110 3.85 -11.61 16.61
CA PRO A 110 4.07 -12.85 15.86
C PRO A 110 3.69 -12.58 14.38
N ALA A 111 4.70 -12.46 13.51
CA ALA A 111 4.52 -12.09 12.09
C ALA A 111 3.48 -12.97 11.36
N GLY A 112 3.43 -14.28 11.65
CA GLY A 112 2.44 -15.20 11.07
C GLY A 112 0.98 -14.91 11.46
N ARG A 113 0.72 -14.08 12.48
CA ARG A 113 -0.64 -13.71 12.92
C ARG A 113 -1.14 -12.40 12.34
N LEU A 114 -0.29 -11.64 11.65
CA LEU A 114 -0.62 -10.29 11.15
C LEU A 114 -1.87 -10.29 10.28
N ALA A 115 -1.94 -11.19 9.30
CA ALA A 115 -3.11 -11.30 8.43
C ALA A 115 -4.40 -11.58 9.21
N GLY A 116 -4.34 -12.47 10.22
CA GLY A 116 -5.47 -12.74 11.12
C GLY A 116 -5.85 -11.56 12.03
N LEU A 117 -4.91 -10.65 12.30
CA LEU A 117 -5.17 -9.40 13.01
C LEU A 117 -5.71 -8.29 12.08
N GLY A 118 -5.83 -8.58 10.78
CA GLY A 118 -6.28 -7.63 9.77
C GLY A 118 -5.21 -6.60 9.40
N VAL A 119 -3.93 -6.98 9.46
CA VAL A 119 -2.81 -6.13 9.04
C VAL A 119 -2.33 -6.57 7.67
N ALA A 120 -2.21 -5.63 6.74
CA ALA A 120 -1.51 -5.80 5.48
C ALA A 120 -0.34 -4.81 5.38
N ARG A 121 0.70 -5.21 4.63
CA ARG A 121 1.90 -4.40 4.41
C ARG A 121 2.32 -4.45 2.95
N THR A 122 2.75 -3.33 2.40
CA THR A 122 3.61 -3.28 1.22
C THR A 122 5.08 -3.28 1.66
N PHE A 123 5.97 -3.68 0.77
CA PHE A 123 7.40 -3.70 1.05
C PHE A 123 8.10 -2.61 0.23
N GLN A 124 9.21 -2.08 0.74
CA GLN A 124 10.02 -1.09 0.04
C GLN A 124 10.45 -1.60 -1.36
N ASN A 125 10.91 -2.85 -1.44
CA ASN A 125 11.19 -3.52 -2.71
C ASN A 125 9.93 -4.25 -3.18
N LEU A 126 9.62 -4.12 -4.48
CA LEU A 126 8.50 -4.82 -5.11
C LEU A 126 8.57 -6.34 -4.86
N ALA A 127 7.66 -6.82 -4.02
CA ALA A 127 7.57 -8.23 -3.67
C ALA A 127 6.54 -8.99 -4.54
N LEU A 128 6.46 -8.66 -5.84
CA LEU A 128 5.53 -9.31 -6.77
C LEU A 128 6.09 -10.63 -7.30
N PHE A 129 5.22 -11.58 -7.54
CA PHE A 129 5.50 -12.78 -8.30
C PHE A 129 5.54 -12.42 -9.80
N LYS A 130 6.71 -12.06 -10.30
CA LYS A 130 6.89 -11.47 -11.65
C LYS A 130 6.33 -12.32 -12.79
N GLY A 131 6.37 -13.64 -12.65
CA GLY A 131 5.87 -14.62 -13.64
C GLY A 131 4.36 -14.88 -13.56
N LEU A 132 3.70 -14.50 -12.46
CA LEU A 132 2.24 -14.65 -12.33
C LEU A 132 1.52 -13.46 -12.95
N SER A 133 0.25 -13.69 -13.33
CA SER A 133 -0.63 -12.62 -13.79
C SER A 133 -0.86 -11.56 -12.70
N VAL A 134 -1.31 -10.38 -13.08
CA VAL A 134 -1.73 -9.32 -12.14
C VAL A 134 -2.85 -9.87 -11.24
N LEU A 135 -3.84 -10.54 -11.80
CA LEU A 135 -4.94 -11.14 -11.04
C LEU A 135 -4.42 -12.17 -10.01
N ASP A 136 -3.51 -13.05 -10.40
CA ASP A 136 -2.97 -14.06 -9.49
C ASP A 136 -2.11 -13.45 -8.38
N ASN A 137 -1.37 -12.37 -8.69
CA ASN A 137 -0.67 -11.59 -7.67
C ASN A 137 -1.65 -11.02 -6.64
N VAL A 138 -2.77 -10.44 -7.06
CA VAL A 138 -3.79 -9.92 -6.14
C VAL A 138 -4.45 -11.04 -5.35
N LEU A 139 -4.82 -12.14 -6.00
CA LEU A 139 -5.39 -13.32 -5.34
C LEU A 139 -4.47 -13.90 -4.26
N SER A 140 -3.14 -13.81 -4.45
CA SER A 140 -2.18 -14.24 -3.42
C SER A 140 -2.33 -13.50 -2.09
N GLY A 141 -2.83 -12.26 -2.11
CA GLY A 141 -3.13 -11.48 -0.90
C GLY A 141 -4.23 -12.11 -0.01
N LEU A 142 -5.07 -12.98 -0.58
CA LEU A 142 -6.10 -13.72 0.15
C LEU A 142 -5.65 -15.08 0.69
N SER A 143 -4.37 -15.44 0.53
CA SER A 143 -3.86 -16.76 0.94
C SER A 143 -4.09 -17.09 2.42
N ALA A 144 -4.00 -16.11 3.30
CA ALA A 144 -4.25 -16.26 4.73
C ALA A 144 -5.75 -16.30 5.11
N ALA A 145 -6.64 -15.86 4.20
CA ALA A 145 -8.08 -15.83 4.41
C ALA A 145 -8.78 -17.10 3.88
N ARG A 146 -8.02 -18.09 3.41
CA ARG A 146 -8.56 -19.35 2.90
C ARG A 146 -9.15 -20.19 4.03
N GLU A 147 -10.42 -20.54 3.86
CA GLU A 147 -11.19 -21.38 4.83
C GLU A 147 -11.19 -22.85 4.39
N ALA A 148 -11.23 -23.11 3.08
CA ALA A 148 -11.22 -24.46 2.54
C ALA A 148 -9.85 -25.12 2.71
N GLY A 149 -9.83 -26.27 3.40
CA GLY A 149 -8.62 -27.05 3.58
C GLY A 149 -8.02 -27.53 2.24
N LEU A 150 -6.71 -27.85 2.24
CA LEU A 150 -5.97 -28.27 1.06
C LEU A 150 -6.63 -29.44 0.31
N ALA A 151 -7.15 -30.44 1.04
CA ALA A 151 -7.85 -31.58 0.44
C ALA A 151 -9.12 -31.14 -0.31
N ALA A 152 -9.90 -30.20 0.25
CA ALA A 152 -11.10 -29.67 -0.42
C ALA A 152 -10.76 -28.91 -1.70
N GLN A 153 -9.62 -28.19 -1.70
CA GLN A 153 -9.11 -27.47 -2.87
C GLN A 153 -8.64 -28.44 -3.95
N LEU A 154 -7.85 -29.45 -3.59
CA LEU A 154 -7.34 -30.47 -4.54
C LEU A 154 -8.47 -31.28 -5.18
N LEU A 155 -9.49 -31.65 -4.42
CA LEU A 155 -10.65 -32.40 -4.91
C LEU A 155 -11.69 -31.50 -5.58
N GLY A 156 -11.49 -30.17 -5.58
CA GLY A 156 -12.39 -29.21 -6.19
C GLY A 156 -13.80 -29.25 -5.61
N LEU A 157 -13.93 -29.47 -4.29
CA LEU A 157 -15.23 -29.56 -3.63
C LEU A 157 -16.07 -28.28 -3.82
N PRO A 158 -17.41 -28.35 -3.76
CA PRO A 158 -18.27 -27.20 -4.00
C PRO A 158 -17.98 -25.99 -3.08
N ALA A 159 -17.54 -26.25 -1.83
CA ALA A 159 -17.16 -25.20 -0.91
C ALA A 159 -15.90 -24.44 -1.40
N ALA A 160 -14.84 -25.17 -1.78
CA ALA A 160 -13.62 -24.58 -2.33
C ALA A 160 -13.86 -23.81 -3.62
N ARG A 161 -14.75 -24.33 -4.52
CA ARG A 161 -15.12 -23.63 -5.75
C ARG A 161 -15.91 -22.34 -5.49
N ARG A 162 -16.77 -22.32 -4.46
CA ARG A 162 -17.51 -21.10 -4.06
C ARG A 162 -16.54 -20.06 -3.48
N GLU A 163 -15.61 -20.48 -2.63
CA GLU A 163 -14.58 -19.64 -2.06
C GLU A 163 -13.71 -19.03 -3.17
N ALA A 164 -13.21 -19.84 -4.11
CA ALA A 164 -12.39 -19.37 -5.22
C ALA A 164 -13.13 -18.32 -6.08
N ARG A 165 -14.44 -18.51 -6.34
CA ARG A 165 -15.25 -17.51 -7.06
C ARG A 165 -15.41 -16.22 -6.25
N ARG A 166 -15.63 -16.31 -4.94
CA ARG A 166 -15.70 -15.14 -4.05
C ARG A 166 -14.38 -14.36 -4.07
N HIS A 167 -13.26 -15.04 -3.88
CA HIS A 167 -11.93 -14.42 -3.91
C HIS A 167 -11.61 -13.77 -5.25
N ARG A 168 -11.97 -14.44 -6.36
CA ARG A 168 -11.80 -13.86 -7.69
C ARG A 168 -12.63 -12.58 -7.86
N PHE A 169 -13.89 -12.58 -7.45
CA PHE A 169 -14.76 -11.40 -7.50
C PHE A 169 -14.17 -10.24 -6.67
N GLU A 170 -13.65 -10.53 -5.47
CA GLU A 170 -13.00 -9.54 -4.60
C GLU A 170 -11.74 -8.98 -5.24
N ALA A 171 -10.92 -9.82 -5.87
CA ALA A 171 -9.71 -9.39 -6.57
C ALA A 171 -10.04 -8.52 -7.79
N GLU A 172 -11.01 -8.93 -8.61
CA GLU A 172 -11.48 -8.16 -9.77
C GLU A 172 -12.03 -6.78 -9.34
N ALA A 173 -12.77 -6.71 -8.24
CA ALA A 173 -13.26 -5.43 -7.70
C ALA A 173 -12.14 -4.49 -7.25
N VAL A 174 -11.04 -5.02 -6.70
CA VAL A 174 -9.86 -4.23 -6.33
C VAL A 174 -9.09 -3.79 -7.58
N LEU A 175 -8.94 -4.66 -8.58
CA LEU A 175 -8.31 -4.32 -9.86
C LEU A 175 -9.05 -3.18 -10.56
N ALA A 176 -10.38 -3.25 -10.63
CA ALA A 176 -11.20 -2.17 -11.18
C ALA A 176 -11.00 -0.85 -10.45
N HIS A 177 -10.91 -0.90 -9.10
CA HIS A 177 -10.70 0.29 -8.29
C HIS A 177 -9.34 0.96 -8.54
N LEU A 178 -8.31 0.17 -8.80
CA LEU A 178 -6.95 0.64 -9.05
C LEU A 178 -6.64 0.79 -10.56
N GLU A 179 -7.65 0.70 -11.41
CA GLU A 179 -7.55 0.84 -12.87
C GLU A 179 -6.56 -0.16 -13.50
N LEU A 180 -6.59 -1.41 -12.99
CA LEU A 180 -5.70 -2.49 -13.44
C LEU A 180 -6.41 -3.54 -14.31
N ASP A 181 -7.72 -3.39 -14.60
CA ASP A 181 -8.52 -4.38 -15.34
C ASP A 181 -7.92 -4.75 -16.69
N ALA A 182 -7.46 -3.74 -17.46
CA ALA A 182 -6.86 -3.95 -18.77
C ALA A 182 -5.56 -4.77 -18.72
N HIS A 183 -4.98 -4.94 -17.56
CA HIS A 183 -3.70 -5.63 -17.36
C HIS A 183 -3.84 -6.94 -16.58
N ARG A 184 -5.05 -7.33 -16.18
CA ARG A 184 -5.31 -8.42 -15.22
C ARG A 184 -4.66 -9.76 -15.59
N ASP A 185 -4.61 -10.09 -16.88
CA ASP A 185 -4.08 -11.36 -17.38
C ASP A 185 -2.59 -11.29 -17.79
N ARG A 186 -1.97 -10.09 -17.72
CA ARG A 186 -0.57 -9.90 -18.06
C ARG A 186 0.34 -10.32 -16.90
N PRO A 187 1.55 -10.85 -17.18
CA PRO A 187 2.56 -11.06 -16.15
C PRO A 187 2.90 -9.75 -15.44
N ALA A 188 2.86 -9.75 -14.10
CA ALA A 188 3.09 -8.54 -13.32
C ALA A 188 4.47 -7.92 -13.58
N GLY A 189 5.50 -8.76 -13.83
CA GLY A 189 6.85 -8.29 -14.14
C GLY A 189 7.00 -7.59 -15.48
N SER A 190 6.02 -7.69 -16.40
CA SER A 190 6.02 -7.02 -17.70
C SER A 190 5.44 -5.61 -17.67
N LEU A 191 4.89 -5.19 -16.53
CA LEU A 191 4.26 -3.88 -16.39
C LEU A 191 5.29 -2.77 -16.15
N PRO A 192 5.00 -1.52 -16.54
CA PRO A 192 5.72 -0.35 -16.05
C PRO A 192 5.76 -0.29 -14.53
N TYR A 193 6.80 0.32 -13.96
CA TYR A 193 7.05 0.32 -12.52
C TYR A 193 5.88 0.87 -11.70
N GLY A 194 5.28 2.00 -12.11
CA GLY A 194 4.12 2.58 -11.43
C GLY A 194 2.92 1.63 -11.37
N LEU A 195 2.66 0.87 -12.45
CA LEU A 195 1.62 -0.15 -12.44
C LEU A 195 1.97 -1.34 -11.54
N GLN A 196 3.25 -1.74 -11.47
CA GLN A 196 3.69 -2.78 -10.52
C GLN A 196 3.43 -2.34 -9.07
N LYS A 197 3.70 -1.08 -8.71
CA LYS A 197 3.38 -0.51 -7.39
C LYS A 197 1.86 -0.51 -7.11
N ARG A 198 1.02 -0.24 -8.13
CA ARG A 198 -0.45 -0.37 -7.99
C ARG A 198 -0.87 -1.83 -7.74
N VAL A 199 -0.24 -2.81 -8.40
CA VAL A 199 -0.50 -4.24 -8.16
C VAL A 199 -0.11 -4.64 -6.73
N GLU A 200 0.98 -4.11 -6.20
CA GLU A 200 1.39 -4.33 -4.81
C GLU A 200 0.35 -3.78 -3.83
N LEU A 201 -0.14 -2.56 -4.07
CA LEU A 201 -1.24 -1.97 -3.28
C LEU A 201 -2.52 -2.81 -3.41
N ALA A 202 -2.87 -3.28 -4.62
CA ALA A 202 -4.03 -4.14 -4.85
C ALA A 202 -3.96 -5.43 -4.03
N ARG A 203 -2.78 -6.07 -4.01
CA ARG A 203 -2.54 -7.28 -3.22
C ARG A 203 -2.71 -7.06 -1.71
N ALA A 204 -2.32 -5.89 -1.20
CA ALA A 204 -2.51 -5.55 0.19
C ALA A 204 -3.98 -5.24 0.51
N LEU A 205 -4.69 -4.57 -0.40
CA LEU A 205 -6.08 -4.14 -0.19
C LEU A 205 -7.11 -5.27 -0.32
N VAL A 206 -6.84 -6.31 -1.12
CA VAL A 206 -7.80 -7.40 -1.36
C VAL A 206 -8.19 -8.12 -0.08
N ALA A 207 -7.27 -8.20 0.91
CA ALA A 207 -7.53 -8.79 2.21
C ALA A 207 -8.41 -7.91 3.12
N ARG A 208 -8.84 -6.72 2.66
CA ARG A 208 -9.62 -5.74 3.43
C ARG A 208 -9.01 -5.46 4.81
N PRO A 209 -7.77 -4.99 4.87
CA PRO A 209 -7.08 -4.81 6.14
C PRO A 209 -7.76 -3.75 7.01
N LYS A 210 -7.66 -3.91 8.33
CA LYS A 210 -7.99 -2.89 9.33
C LYS A 210 -6.84 -1.90 9.50
N LEU A 211 -5.61 -2.38 9.33
CA LEU A 211 -4.37 -1.61 9.36
C LEU A 211 -3.57 -1.90 8.10
N LEU A 212 -3.24 -0.84 7.37
CA LEU A 212 -2.41 -0.91 6.17
C LEU A 212 -1.08 -0.18 6.43
N LEU A 213 0.03 -0.89 6.26
CA LEU A 213 1.37 -0.34 6.41
C LEU A 213 2.00 -0.17 5.03
N LEU A 214 2.23 1.06 4.63
CA LEU A 214 2.78 1.45 3.33
C LEU A 214 4.20 1.97 3.52
N ASP A 215 5.18 1.23 3.00
CA ASP A 215 6.59 1.54 3.11
C ASP A 215 7.10 2.04 1.75
N GLU A 216 7.23 3.34 1.61
CA GLU A 216 7.63 4.07 0.40
C GLU A 216 6.85 3.63 -0.86
N PRO A 217 5.50 3.66 -0.82
CA PRO A 217 4.69 3.16 -1.93
C PRO A 217 4.86 3.97 -3.22
N MET A 218 5.36 5.20 -3.14
CA MET A 218 5.51 6.12 -4.28
C MET A 218 6.94 6.37 -4.70
N ALA A 219 7.92 5.66 -4.09
CA ALA A 219 9.33 5.78 -4.49
C ALA A 219 9.50 5.41 -5.96
N GLY A 220 10.29 6.22 -6.71
CA GLY A 220 10.57 5.99 -8.12
C GLY A 220 9.42 6.32 -9.08
N MET A 221 8.30 6.88 -8.61
CA MET A 221 7.17 7.29 -9.43
C MET A 221 7.31 8.75 -9.91
N THR A 222 6.77 9.05 -11.06
CA THR A 222 6.59 10.42 -11.56
C THR A 222 5.59 11.20 -10.72
N ALA A 223 5.56 12.54 -10.84
CA ALA A 223 4.61 13.38 -10.09
C ALA A 223 3.15 13.02 -10.39
N THR A 224 2.83 12.67 -11.64
CA THR A 224 1.48 12.23 -12.04
C THR A 224 1.12 10.91 -11.37
N GLU A 225 2.00 9.90 -11.43
CA GLU A 225 1.77 8.60 -10.81
C GLU A 225 1.64 8.71 -9.29
N LYS A 226 2.42 9.60 -8.63
CA LYS A 226 2.28 9.88 -7.19
C LYS A 226 0.91 10.49 -6.86
N ALA A 227 0.41 11.41 -7.69
CA ALA A 227 -0.91 12.00 -7.49
C ALA A 227 -2.03 10.95 -7.62
N GLU A 228 -1.96 10.07 -8.63
CA GLU A 228 -2.89 8.96 -8.81
C GLU A 228 -2.83 7.96 -7.63
N MET A 229 -1.62 7.54 -7.23
CA MET A 229 -1.43 6.64 -6.09
C MET A 229 -1.98 7.24 -4.79
N SER A 230 -1.77 8.55 -4.55
CA SER A 230 -2.36 9.27 -3.42
C SER A 230 -3.90 9.24 -3.45
N GLY A 231 -4.49 9.37 -4.65
CA GLY A 231 -5.93 9.21 -4.87
C GLY A 231 -6.41 7.81 -4.49
N PHE A 232 -5.73 6.76 -4.93
CA PHE A 232 -6.07 5.37 -4.61
C PHE A 232 -5.94 5.06 -3.11
N ILE A 233 -4.90 5.55 -2.44
CA ILE A 233 -4.73 5.37 -0.99
C ILE A 233 -5.85 6.07 -0.22
N ARG A 234 -6.21 7.29 -0.59
CA ARG A 234 -7.33 8.03 0.03
C ARG A 234 -8.66 7.30 -0.17
N ALA A 235 -8.95 6.89 -1.39
CA ALA A 235 -10.17 6.14 -1.70
C ALA A 235 -10.22 4.78 -0.98
N ALA A 236 -9.09 4.09 -0.85
CA ALA A 236 -8.99 2.85 -0.06
C ALA A 236 -9.33 3.10 1.41
N ARG A 237 -8.78 4.15 2.04
CA ARG A 237 -9.12 4.57 3.40
C ARG A 237 -10.62 4.82 3.55
N GLU A 238 -11.21 5.62 2.67
CA GLU A 238 -12.63 5.99 2.73
C GLU A 238 -13.57 4.78 2.59
N ARG A 239 -13.18 3.82 1.77
CA ARG A 239 -13.99 2.62 1.52
C ARG A 239 -13.88 1.57 2.60
N THR A 240 -12.69 1.41 3.20
CA THR A 240 -12.42 0.33 4.16
C THR A 240 -12.49 0.79 5.61
N GLY A 241 -12.31 2.09 5.87
CA GLY A 241 -12.12 2.62 7.23
C GLY A 241 -10.79 2.19 7.86
N ALA A 242 -9.86 1.64 7.07
CA ALA A 242 -8.56 1.19 7.58
C ALA A 242 -7.73 2.37 8.13
N GLY A 243 -7.03 2.14 9.25
CA GLY A 243 -5.92 2.98 9.65
C GLY A 243 -4.73 2.72 8.73
N ILE A 244 -4.03 3.75 8.31
CA ILE A 244 -2.89 3.65 7.40
C ILE A 244 -1.67 4.26 8.06
N VAL A 245 -0.58 3.50 8.14
CA VAL A 245 0.76 4.04 8.41
C VAL A 245 1.45 4.21 7.07
N LEU A 246 1.91 5.42 6.78
CA LEU A 246 2.60 5.79 5.55
C LEU A 246 4.03 6.21 5.87
N ILE A 247 5.02 5.48 5.36
CA ILE A 247 6.40 5.97 5.30
C ILE A 247 6.62 6.55 3.92
N GLU A 248 7.04 7.79 3.86
CA GLU A 248 7.40 8.49 2.62
C GLU A 248 8.47 9.55 2.91
N HIS A 249 9.25 9.85 1.89
CA HIS A 249 10.27 10.89 1.91
C HIS A 249 9.87 12.14 1.10
N ASP A 250 8.81 12.05 0.28
CA ASP A 250 8.24 13.19 -0.44
C ASP A 250 7.33 13.99 0.50
N ILE A 251 7.88 15.05 1.10
CA ILE A 251 7.18 15.91 2.06
C ILE A 251 5.90 16.49 1.44
N GLY A 252 5.93 16.88 0.16
CA GLY A 252 4.76 17.42 -0.52
C GLY A 252 3.60 16.41 -0.60
N VAL A 253 3.89 15.13 -0.82
CA VAL A 253 2.91 14.05 -0.81
C VAL A 253 2.37 13.84 0.60
N VAL A 254 3.26 13.74 1.60
CA VAL A 254 2.90 13.52 3.00
C VAL A 254 1.95 14.61 3.50
N MET A 255 2.29 15.88 3.29
CA MET A 255 1.48 17.01 3.78
C MET A 255 0.08 17.07 3.14
N ARG A 256 -0.09 16.57 1.91
CA ARG A 256 -1.40 16.52 1.23
C ARG A 256 -2.23 15.30 1.57
N LEU A 257 -1.58 14.19 1.96
CA LEU A 257 -2.26 12.90 2.09
C LEU A 257 -2.58 12.54 3.54
N SER A 258 -1.77 13.00 4.50
CA SER A 258 -1.82 12.55 5.90
C SER A 258 -2.73 13.41 6.76
N ASP A 259 -3.39 12.78 7.73
CA ASP A 259 -4.15 13.46 8.78
C ASP A 259 -3.23 13.83 9.96
N ARG A 260 -2.18 13.00 10.20
CA ARG A 260 -1.16 13.20 11.24
C ARG A 260 0.20 12.80 10.71
N VAL A 261 1.23 13.45 11.22
CA VAL A 261 2.62 13.20 10.88
C VAL A 261 3.43 13.03 12.16
N SER A 262 4.26 12.00 12.21
CA SER A 262 5.33 11.86 13.21
C SER A 262 6.69 11.97 12.54
N VAL A 263 7.58 12.74 13.11
CA VAL A 263 8.93 12.94 12.60
C VAL A 263 9.91 12.19 13.47
N LEU A 264 10.69 11.31 12.86
CA LEU A 264 11.80 10.61 13.50
C LEU A 264 13.12 11.23 13.07
N ASP A 265 14.01 11.38 14.01
CA ASP A 265 15.40 11.77 13.79
C ASP A 265 16.30 11.00 14.74
N HIS A 266 17.41 10.43 14.23
CA HIS A 266 18.38 9.63 15.01
C HIS A 266 17.72 8.62 15.96
N GLY A 267 16.67 7.93 15.48
CA GLY A 267 15.94 6.92 16.26
C GLY A 267 15.04 7.47 17.35
N ARG A 268 14.75 8.76 17.38
CA ARG A 268 13.83 9.40 18.33
C ARG A 268 12.70 10.14 17.61
N ARG A 269 11.55 10.21 18.25
CA ARG A 269 10.45 11.04 17.73
C ARG A 269 10.68 12.48 18.20
N ILE A 270 10.96 13.39 17.26
CA ILE A 270 11.19 14.81 17.54
C ILE A 270 9.93 15.65 17.46
N ALA A 271 8.95 15.25 16.65
CA ALA A 271 7.66 15.96 16.53
C ALA A 271 6.52 15.00 16.20
N THR A 272 5.30 15.39 16.53
CA THR A 272 4.06 14.74 16.06
C THR A 272 2.93 15.76 16.11
N GLY A 273 2.10 15.80 15.05
CA GLY A 273 0.99 16.75 14.94
C GLY A 273 0.29 16.63 13.59
N SER A 274 -0.57 17.60 13.30
CA SER A 274 -1.11 17.80 11.96
C SER A 274 0.02 18.17 10.97
N PRO A 275 -0.16 17.98 9.67
CA PRO A 275 0.81 18.42 8.67
C PRO A 275 1.27 19.88 8.85
N ALA A 276 0.34 20.79 9.16
CA ALA A 276 0.66 22.20 9.34
C ALA A 276 1.49 22.48 10.60
N GLU A 277 1.20 21.78 11.71
CA GLU A 277 1.98 21.92 12.96
C GLU A 277 3.41 21.41 12.76
N VAL A 278 3.56 20.24 12.13
CA VAL A 278 4.87 19.63 11.88
C VAL A 278 5.71 20.48 10.91
N GLN A 279 5.08 21.06 9.88
CA GLN A 279 5.77 21.92 8.92
C GLN A 279 6.30 23.22 9.54
N ALA A 280 5.65 23.71 10.60
CA ALA A 280 6.04 24.92 11.32
C ALA A 280 7.00 24.64 12.51
N ASP A 281 7.27 23.38 12.83
CA ASP A 281 8.08 22.99 13.99
C ASP A 281 9.58 23.28 13.74
N PRO A 282 10.23 24.13 14.57
CA PRO A 282 11.64 24.48 14.42
C PRO A 282 12.58 23.25 14.48
N ALA A 283 12.25 22.24 15.30
CA ALA A 283 13.07 21.04 15.42
C ALA A 283 13.02 20.21 14.14
N VAL A 284 11.87 20.17 13.48
CA VAL A 284 11.69 19.51 12.17
C VAL A 284 12.47 20.23 11.09
N ILE A 285 12.33 21.57 11.04
CA ILE A 285 13.07 22.41 10.08
C ILE A 285 14.58 22.17 10.23
N ALA A 286 15.10 22.20 11.47
CA ALA A 286 16.52 21.97 11.74
C ALA A 286 17.01 20.58 11.32
N ALA A 287 16.20 19.53 11.56
CA ALA A 287 16.55 18.15 11.19
C ALA A 287 16.64 17.96 9.66
N TYR A 288 15.88 18.71 8.88
CA TYR A 288 15.93 18.64 7.41
C TYR A 288 16.96 19.61 6.80
N LEU A 289 17.15 20.82 7.36
CA LEU A 289 18.18 21.76 6.89
C LEU A 289 19.61 21.29 7.22
N GLY A 290 19.81 20.60 8.34
CA GLY A 290 21.11 20.01 8.70
C GLY A 290 21.62 18.92 7.75
N LEU A 291 20.77 18.44 6.85
CA LEU A 291 21.14 17.45 5.82
C LEU A 291 21.72 18.13 4.55
N GLU A 292 21.28 19.35 4.22
CA GLU A 292 21.79 20.07 3.04
C GLU A 292 23.27 20.45 3.20
N ASP A 293 23.72 20.65 4.46
CA ASP A 293 25.14 20.95 4.76
C ASP A 293 26.03 19.68 4.82
N GLY A 294 25.44 18.51 5.05
CA GLY A 294 26.16 17.23 5.18
C GLY A 294 26.47 16.56 3.85
N ASP A 295 25.49 16.52 2.95
CA ASP A 295 25.64 15.87 1.63
C ASP A 295 26.58 16.64 0.68
N ALA A 296 26.73 17.98 0.89
CA ALA A 296 27.69 18.79 0.14
C ALA A 296 29.16 18.53 0.50
N ALA A 297 29.43 17.90 1.65
CA ALA A 297 30.77 17.60 2.11
C ALA A 297 31.28 16.19 1.69
N GLU A 298 30.39 15.23 1.41
CA GLU A 298 30.77 13.88 0.97
C GLU A 298 31.04 13.80 -0.55
N ASP A 299 30.45 14.67 -1.38
CA ASP A 299 30.74 14.72 -2.82
C ASP A 299 32.04 15.49 -3.17
N ALA A 300 32.73 16.06 -2.17
CA ALA A 300 33.97 16.85 -2.35
C ALA A 300 35.23 16.12 -1.84
N ALA A 301 35.15 14.87 -1.40
CA ALA A 301 36.26 14.05 -0.92
C ALA A 301 36.43 12.80 -1.81
#